data_821b1d3ce4dd8a4a3d74d4bc88b4272b
#
_entry.id   821b1d3ce4dd8a4a3d74d4bc88b4272b
#
_cell.length_a   1.000
_cell.length_b   1.000
_cell.length_c   1.000
_cell.angle_alpha   90.00
_cell.angle_beta   90.00
_cell.angle_gamma   90.00
#
_symmetry.space_group_name_H-M   'P 1'
#
loop_
_entity.id
_entity.type
_entity.pdbx_description
1 polymer ?
#
loop_
_entity_poly.entity_id
_entity_poly.type
_entity_poly.pdbx_seq_one_letter_code
_entity_poly.pdbx_strand_id
1 'polypeptide(L)'
;NADWYRWNTQISRVVLQKQINNKLASCYRSYSSAVTTLQPDGTYRSKSISSIGTLKNVTVVKRTQSGMVNTIKITGSKAIIQVSNASAIRMLLAPSSSNLIKKNGSKVYGLSMLPSAFFYTEKSTTKGVTYINIYGGGYGHGVGMSQNGANQMGKEGYTYSQILKHYFKNIKVVHVAL
;
A
#
# COMPACT_ATOMS: atom_id res chain seq x y z
N ASN A 1 -1.50 19.60 0.39
CA ASN A 1 -0.99 18.39 -0.30
C ASN A 1 -1.91 17.89 -1.44
N ALA A 2 -2.47 18.82 -2.22
CA ALA A 2 -3.31 18.48 -3.38
C ALA A 2 -2.59 17.58 -4.41
N ASP A 3 -1.27 17.66 -4.49
CA ASP A 3 -0.45 16.91 -5.45
C ASP A 3 -0.52 15.39 -5.25
N TRP A 4 -0.74 14.92 -4.02
CA TRP A 4 -0.84 13.51 -3.70
C TRP A 4 -2.25 12.94 -3.90
N TYR A 5 -3.21 13.75 -4.33
CA TYR A 5 -4.58 13.30 -4.58
C TYR A 5 -4.63 12.15 -5.59
N ARG A 6 -3.75 12.18 -6.58
CA ARG A 6 -3.51 11.08 -7.51
C ARG A 6 -2.02 10.92 -7.76
N TRP A 7 -1.60 9.67 -7.88
CA TRP A 7 -0.23 9.31 -8.23
C TRP A 7 -0.23 7.99 -9.00
N ASN A 8 0.79 7.77 -9.79
CA ASN A 8 1.00 6.51 -10.47
C ASN A 8 2.49 6.17 -10.53
N THR A 9 2.77 4.89 -10.73
CA THR A 9 4.12 4.39 -11.02
C THR A 9 4.03 3.20 -11.95
N GLN A 10 4.98 3.09 -12.85
CA GLN A 10 5.16 1.97 -13.76
C GLN A 10 6.49 1.30 -13.42
N ILE A 11 6.44 0.03 -13.02
CA ILE A 11 7.62 -0.73 -12.62
C ILE A 11 7.75 -1.94 -13.54
N SER A 12 8.91 -2.11 -14.19
CA SER A 12 9.10 -3.33 -14.98
C SER A 12 9.01 -4.56 -14.09
N ARG A 13 8.43 -5.63 -14.62
CA ARG A 13 8.24 -6.90 -13.89
C ARG A 13 9.54 -7.42 -13.29
N VAL A 14 10.66 -7.29 -14.00
CA VAL A 14 11.98 -7.75 -13.53
C VAL A 14 12.46 -6.91 -12.35
N VAL A 15 12.32 -5.60 -12.41
CA VAL A 15 12.69 -4.68 -11.31
C VAL A 15 11.83 -4.95 -10.09
N LEU A 16 10.51 -5.06 -10.25
CA LEU A 16 9.60 -5.32 -9.14
C LEU A 16 9.87 -6.70 -8.51
N GLN A 17 10.15 -7.72 -9.31
CA GLN A 17 10.55 -9.06 -8.84
C GLN A 17 11.79 -8.99 -7.95
N LYS A 18 12.86 -8.35 -8.42
CA LYS A 18 14.11 -8.19 -7.67
C LYS A 18 13.84 -7.48 -6.34
N GLN A 19 13.06 -6.43 -6.37
CA GLN A 19 12.68 -5.64 -5.20
C GLN A 19 11.88 -6.48 -4.19
N ILE A 20 10.86 -7.21 -4.63
CA ILE A 20 10.07 -8.09 -3.76
C ILE A 20 10.97 -9.13 -3.10
N ASN A 21 11.79 -9.85 -3.87
CA ASN A 21 12.68 -10.88 -3.33
C ASN A 21 13.66 -10.30 -2.29
N ASN A 22 14.22 -9.12 -2.54
CA ASN A 22 15.14 -8.46 -1.61
C ASN A 22 14.46 -8.03 -0.29
N LYS A 23 13.19 -7.65 -0.35
CA LYS A 23 12.43 -7.17 0.82
C LYS A 23 11.66 -8.27 1.55
N LEU A 24 11.48 -9.43 0.95
CA LEU A 24 10.55 -10.46 1.45
C LEU A 24 10.92 -10.96 2.84
N ALA A 25 12.20 -11.24 3.10
CA ALA A 25 12.66 -11.71 4.41
C ALA A 25 12.47 -10.67 5.52
N SER A 26 12.78 -9.39 5.25
CA SER A 26 12.56 -8.30 6.22
C SER A 26 11.07 -8.04 6.43
N CYS A 27 10.28 -8.09 5.37
CA CYS A 27 8.82 -7.99 5.44
C CYS A 27 8.23 -9.10 6.32
N TYR A 28 8.66 -10.34 6.12
CA TYR A 28 8.21 -11.46 6.95
C TYR A 28 8.60 -11.30 8.42
N ARG A 29 9.82 -10.85 8.73
CA ARG A 29 10.23 -10.59 10.12
C ARG A 29 9.36 -9.55 10.82
N SER A 30 8.98 -8.49 10.10
CA SER A 30 8.16 -7.40 10.67
C SER A 30 6.66 -7.70 10.69
N TYR A 31 6.19 -8.58 9.79
CA TYR A 31 4.75 -8.82 9.54
C TYR A 31 4.47 -10.32 9.28
N SER A 32 4.99 -11.21 10.12
CA SER A 32 4.92 -12.66 9.89
C SER A 32 3.50 -13.22 9.74
N SER A 33 2.55 -12.73 10.55
CA SER A 33 1.14 -13.12 10.48
C SER A 33 0.42 -12.61 9.22
N ALA A 34 0.94 -11.53 8.63
CA ALA A 34 0.35 -10.88 7.45
C ALA A 34 0.93 -11.40 6.12
N VAL A 35 2.04 -12.12 6.15
CA VAL A 35 2.67 -12.70 4.95
C VAL A 35 2.45 -14.22 4.97
N THR A 36 1.60 -14.69 4.07
CA THR A 36 1.26 -16.11 3.96
C THR A 36 1.62 -16.67 2.59
N THR A 37 1.99 -17.92 2.55
CA THR A 37 2.39 -18.66 1.34
C THR A 37 1.39 -19.77 1.05
N LEU A 38 0.97 -19.89 -0.21
CA LEU A 38 0.11 -20.97 -0.67
C LEU A 38 0.83 -22.32 -0.53
N GLN A 39 0.18 -23.25 0.13
CA GLN A 39 0.66 -24.63 0.34
C GLN A 39 0.08 -25.56 -0.73
N PRO A 40 0.64 -26.78 -0.91
CA PRO A 40 0.11 -27.77 -1.85
C PRO A 40 -1.34 -28.19 -1.59
N ASP A 41 -1.80 -28.10 -0.34
CA ASP A 41 -3.19 -28.38 0.06
C ASP A 41 -4.18 -27.24 -0.26
N GLY A 42 -3.71 -26.17 -0.95
CA GLY A 42 -4.53 -25.02 -1.30
C GLY A 42 -4.70 -23.99 -0.19
N THR A 43 -4.19 -24.24 1.00
CA THR A 43 -4.29 -23.29 2.13
C THR A 43 -3.17 -22.26 2.12
N TYR A 44 -3.42 -21.09 2.72
CA TYR A 44 -2.40 -20.07 2.95
C TYR A 44 -1.91 -20.15 4.39
N ARG A 45 -0.60 -20.37 4.58
CA ARG A 45 0.02 -20.45 5.92
C ARG A 45 1.18 -19.47 6.03
N SER A 46 1.38 -18.93 7.23
CA SER A 46 2.56 -18.10 7.53
C SER A 46 3.81 -18.99 7.38
N LYS A 47 4.66 -18.63 6.40
CA LYS A 47 5.89 -19.35 6.10
C LYS A 47 6.89 -18.37 5.51
N SER A 48 8.08 -18.32 6.09
CA SER A 48 9.18 -17.54 5.51
C SER A 48 9.65 -18.16 4.21
N ILE A 49 9.78 -17.33 3.19
CA ILE A 49 10.39 -17.70 1.91
C ILE A 49 11.39 -16.63 1.49
N SER A 50 12.45 -17.03 0.81
CA SER A 50 13.49 -16.11 0.31
C SER A 50 13.20 -15.56 -1.08
N SER A 51 12.34 -16.23 -1.85
CA SER A 51 12.07 -15.83 -3.23
C SER A 51 10.72 -16.37 -3.73
N ILE A 52 10.01 -15.54 -4.47
CA ILE A 52 8.84 -15.95 -5.25
C ILE A 52 9.20 -16.55 -6.61
N GLY A 53 10.49 -16.55 -6.98
CA GLY A 53 10.94 -16.88 -8.33
C GLY A 53 10.63 -15.73 -9.31
N THR A 54 10.27 -16.07 -10.56
CA THR A 54 9.86 -15.09 -11.56
C THR A 54 8.47 -14.55 -11.25
N LEU A 55 8.35 -13.22 -11.12
CA LEU A 55 7.06 -12.56 -10.89
C LEU A 55 6.15 -12.74 -12.11
N LYS A 56 4.94 -13.26 -11.90
CA LYS A 56 3.91 -13.41 -12.93
C LYS A 56 2.85 -12.33 -12.85
N ASN A 57 2.37 -12.03 -11.63
CA ASN A 57 1.33 -11.02 -11.43
C ASN A 57 1.27 -10.51 -9.98
N VAL A 58 0.67 -9.32 -9.81
CA VAL A 58 0.28 -8.73 -8.53
C VAL A 58 -1.19 -8.34 -8.65
N THR A 59 -2.06 -8.88 -7.80
CA THR A 59 -3.50 -8.61 -7.83
C THR A 59 -3.99 -8.18 -6.45
N VAL A 60 -4.91 -7.22 -6.42
CA VAL A 60 -5.67 -6.86 -5.22
C VAL A 60 -6.73 -7.93 -4.99
N VAL A 61 -6.72 -8.57 -3.81
CA VAL A 61 -7.65 -9.65 -3.44
C VAL A 61 -8.78 -9.12 -2.56
N LYS A 62 -8.45 -8.25 -1.60
CA LYS A 62 -9.42 -7.74 -0.64
C LYS A 62 -9.18 -6.26 -0.36
N ARG A 63 -10.28 -5.52 -0.18
CA ARG A 63 -10.29 -4.14 0.29
C ARG A 63 -11.02 -4.03 1.62
N THR A 64 -10.71 -2.99 2.37
CA THR A 64 -11.52 -2.57 3.53
C THR A 64 -12.82 -1.93 3.03
N GLN A 65 -13.76 -1.70 3.94
CA GLN A 65 -15.00 -0.98 3.65
C GLN A 65 -14.75 0.45 3.11
N SER A 66 -13.65 1.08 3.53
CA SER A 66 -13.23 2.40 3.03
C SER A 66 -12.57 2.35 1.64
N GLY A 67 -12.40 1.17 1.02
CA GLY A 67 -11.77 1.00 -0.28
C GLY A 67 -10.24 0.82 -0.24
N MET A 68 -9.60 0.90 0.92
CA MET A 68 -8.17 0.67 1.09
C MET A 68 -7.82 -0.79 0.76
N VAL A 69 -6.71 -1.01 0.07
CA VAL A 69 -6.19 -2.37 -0.17
C VAL A 69 -5.81 -3.01 1.16
N ASN A 70 -6.49 -4.09 1.48
CA ASN A 70 -6.24 -4.91 2.67
C ASN A 70 -5.35 -6.11 2.36
N THR A 71 -5.57 -6.77 1.21
CA THR A 71 -4.82 -7.96 0.84
C THR A 71 -4.45 -7.92 -0.64
N ILE A 72 -3.19 -8.22 -0.93
CA ILE A 72 -2.71 -8.49 -2.29
C ILE A 72 -2.26 -9.95 -2.42
N LYS A 73 -2.37 -10.49 -3.65
CA LYS A 73 -1.75 -11.74 -4.06
C LYS A 73 -0.61 -11.47 -5.02
N ILE A 74 0.57 -11.98 -4.71
CA ILE A 74 1.75 -11.94 -5.55
C ILE A 74 1.99 -13.35 -6.08
N THR A 75 1.89 -13.52 -7.38
CA THR A 75 2.06 -14.81 -8.05
C THR A 75 3.46 -14.87 -8.66
N GLY A 76 4.27 -15.77 -8.17
CA GLY A 76 5.58 -16.09 -8.71
C GLY A 76 5.64 -17.49 -9.31
N SER A 77 6.79 -17.85 -9.91
CA SER A 77 7.01 -19.18 -10.47
C SER A 77 7.34 -20.24 -9.41
N LYS A 78 7.90 -19.83 -8.27
CA LYS A 78 8.30 -20.73 -7.16
C LYS A 78 7.31 -20.69 -6.00
N ALA A 79 6.64 -19.57 -5.79
CA ALA A 79 5.68 -19.40 -4.71
C ALA A 79 4.59 -18.40 -5.07
N ILE A 80 3.42 -18.60 -4.46
CA ILE A 80 2.30 -17.64 -4.46
C ILE A 80 2.14 -17.19 -3.02
N ILE A 81 2.14 -15.88 -2.79
CA ILE A 81 1.98 -15.29 -1.46
C ILE A 81 0.79 -14.37 -1.40
N GLN A 82 0.19 -14.27 -0.24
CA GLN A 82 -0.73 -13.18 0.12
C GLN A 82 -0.09 -12.31 1.20
N VAL A 83 -0.33 -11.02 1.09
CA VAL A 83 0.11 -10.03 2.08
C VAL A 83 -1.11 -9.22 2.50
N SER A 84 -1.44 -9.26 3.79
CA SER A 84 -2.68 -8.70 4.35
C SER A 84 -2.47 -7.52 5.31
N ASN A 85 -1.33 -6.85 5.24
CA ASN A 85 -1.02 -5.65 6.03
C ASN A 85 -0.69 -4.47 5.10
N ALA A 86 -1.36 -3.33 5.29
CA ALA A 86 -1.20 -2.15 4.43
C ALA A 86 0.25 -1.62 4.38
N SER A 87 0.98 -1.62 5.51
CA SER A 87 2.38 -1.19 5.56
C SER A 87 3.29 -2.16 4.83
N ALA A 88 3.11 -3.46 5.02
CA ALA A 88 3.84 -4.51 4.31
C ALA A 88 3.61 -4.43 2.79
N ILE A 89 2.36 -4.26 2.37
CA ILE A 89 1.97 -4.08 0.96
C ILE A 89 2.68 -2.86 0.37
N ARG A 90 2.58 -1.71 1.02
CA ARG A 90 3.20 -0.45 0.59
C ARG A 90 4.72 -0.56 0.48
N MET A 91 5.36 -1.24 1.43
CA MET A 91 6.80 -1.48 1.44
C MET A 91 7.25 -2.39 0.30
N LEU A 92 6.55 -3.51 0.06
CA LEU A 92 6.91 -4.47 -0.99
C LEU A 92 6.74 -3.87 -2.40
N LEU A 93 5.72 -3.04 -2.61
CA LEU A 93 5.39 -2.47 -3.92
C LEU A 93 5.98 -1.06 -4.14
N ALA A 94 6.76 -0.52 -3.19
CA ALA A 94 7.35 0.82 -3.33
C ALA A 94 8.26 0.91 -4.56
N PRO A 95 8.20 1.99 -5.36
CA PRO A 95 9.04 2.17 -6.53
C PRO A 95 10.46 2.63 -6.15
N SER A 96 11.22 1.76 -5.47
CA SER A 96 12.55 2.12 -4.94
C SER A 96 13.55 2.51 -6.03
N SER A 97 13.39 1.94 -7.23
CA SER A 97 14.27 2.18 -8.39
C SER A 97 13.51 2.76 -9.59
N SER A 98 12.30 3.22 -9.39
CA SER A 98 11.43 3.79 -10.43
C SER A 98 10.80 5.08 -9.93
N ASN A 99 10.28 5.88 -10.87
CA ASN A 99 9.58 7.11 -10.51
C ASN A 99 8.18 6.83 -10.04
N LEU A 100 7.74 7.60 -9.07
CA LEU A 100 6.33 7.83 -8.83
C LEU A 100 5.98 9.22 -9.38
N ILE A 101 4.90 9.33 -10.14
CA ILE A 101 4.43 10.56 -10.76
C ILE A 101 3.20 11.02 -9.99
N LYS A 102 3.22 12.27 -9.49
CA LYS A 102 2.08 12.90 -8.82
C LYS A 102 1.09 13.52 -9.81
N LYS A 103 -0.07 13.96 -9.30
CA LYS A 103 -1.12 14.62 -10.09
C LYS A 103 -0.60 15.80 -10.93
N ASN A 104 0.33 16.59 -10.41
CA ASN A 104 0.93 17.75 -11.08
C ASN A 104 2.07 17.39 -12.04
N GLY A 105 2.32 16.11 -12.30
CA GLY A 105 3.41 15.63 -13.16
C GLY A 105 4.77 15.55 -12.48
N SER A 106 4.94 16.04 -11.25
CA SER A 106 6.22 15.95 -10.55
C SER A 106 6.58 14.51 -10.23
N LYS A 107 7.88 14.20 -10.31
CA LYS A 107 8.42 12.85 -10.10
C LYS A 107 9.08 12.75 -8.73
N VAL A 108 8.84 11.64 -8.05
CA VAL A 108 9.47 11.29 -6.78
C VAL A 108 10.23 9.99 -6.94
N TYR A 109 11.45 9.95 -6.43
CA TYR A 109 12.37 8.80 -6.53
C TYR A 109 12.65 8.21 -5.15
N GLY A 110 13.13 6.96 -5.13
CA GLY A 110 13.70 6.34 -3.94
C GLY A 110 12.70 6.11 -2.80
N LEU A 111 11.42 5.96 -3.10
CA LEU A 111 10.43 5.71 -2.07
C LEU A 111 10.64 4.34 -1.42
N SER A 112 10.74 4.31 -0.10
CA SER A 112 10.77 3.08 0.70
C SER A 112 9.39 2.43 0.83
N MET A 113 8.32 3.21 0.62
CA MET A 113 6.93 2.81 0.79
C MET A 113 6.03 3.56 -0.21
N LEU A 114 4.98 2.91 -0.74
CA LEU A 114 3.94 3.62 -1.51
C LEU A 114 3.29 4.71 -0.66
N PRO A 115 2.84 5.83 -1.26
CA PRO A 115 2.23 6.94 -0.52
C PRO A 115 1.03 6.54 0.32
N SER A 116 0.21 5.61 -0.18
CA SER A 116 -0.97 5.10 0.51
C SER A 116 -1.26 3.65 0.09
N ALA A 117 -2.25 3.03 0.73
CA ALA A 117 -2.81 1.74 0.31
C ALA A 117 -4.12 1.90 -0.50
N PHE A 118 -4.45 3.10 -0.95
CA PHE A 118 -5.56 3.35 -1.89
C PHE A 118 -5.04 3.32 -3.31
N PHE A 119 -4.99 2.13 -3.92
CA PHE A 119 -4.50 1.96 -5.28
C PHE A 119 -5.17 0.76 -5.98
N TYR A 120 -4.97 0.67 -7.28
CA TYR A 120 -5.21 -0.55 -8.07
C TYR A 120 -3.98 -0.86 -8.92
N THR A 121 -3.91 -2.08 -9.45
CA THR A 121 -2.79 -2.54 -10.26
C THR A 121 -3.27 -3.03 -11.62
N GLU A 122 -2.49 -2.73 -12.65
CA GLU A 122 -2.70 -3.23 -14.00
C GLU A 122 -1.39 -3.79 -14.55
N LYS A 123 -1.49 -4.79 -15.40
CA LYS A 123 -0.36 -5.32 -16.15
C LYS A 123 -0.40 -4.82 -17.59
N SER A 124 0.69 -4.29 -18.08
CA SER A 124 0.85 -3.88 -19.47
C SER A 124 2.13 -4.45 -20.07
N THR A 125 2.18 -4.52 -21.40
CA THR A 125 3.39 -4.90 -22.14
C THR A 125 3.64 -3.88 -23.23
N THR A 126 4.84 -3.29 -23.21
CA THR A 126 5.26 -2.29 -24.21
C THR A 126 6.65 -2.66 -24.70
N LYS A 127 6.83 -2.77 -26.01
CA LYS A 127 8.10 -3.15 -26.66
C LYS A 127 8.72 -4.42 -26.06
N GLY A 128 7.90 -5.45 -25.81
CA GLY A 128 8.30 -6.73 -25.24
C GLY A 128 8.59 -6.72 -23.73
N VAL A 129 8.56 -5.57 -23.06
CA VAL A 129 8.76 -5.45 -21.63
C VAL A 129 7.41 -5.44 -20.92
N THR A 130 7.24 -6.33 -19.94
CA THR A 130 6.05 -6.36 -19.08
C THR A 130 6.23 -5.46 -17.88
N TYR A 131 5.22 -4.66 -17.59
CA TYR A 131 5.17 -3.72 -16.47
C TYR A 131 4.00 -4.05 -15.54
N ILE A 132 4.18 -3.71 -14.27
CA ILE A 132 3.10 -3.58 -13.29
C ILE A 132 2.92 -2.08 -13.07
N ASN A 133 1.76 -1.58 -13.46
CA ASN A 133 1.34 -0.21 -13.26
C ASN A 133 0.55 -0.15 -11.95
N ILE A 134 0.84 0.84 -11.12
CA ILE A 134 0.13 1.08 -9.86
C ILE A 134 -0.43 2.50 -9.92
N TYR A 135 -1.73 2.62 -9.81
CA TYR A 135 -2.44 3.90 -9.79
C TYR A 135 -3.07 4.09 -8.41
N GLY A 136 -2.77 5.19 -7.76
CA GLY A 136 -3.24 5.41 -6.40
C GLY A 136 -3.63 6.85 -6.10
N GLY A 137 -4.09 7.06 -4.87
CA GLY A 137 -4.49 8.36 -4.35
C GLY A 137 -4.22 8.51 -2.87
N GLY A 138 -3.99 9.76 -2.46
CA GLY A 138 -3.72 10.11 -1.07
C GLY A 138 -2.30 9.85 -0.61
N TYR A 139 -2.00 10.37 0.57
CA TYR A 139 -0.71 10.20 1.26
C TYR A 139 -0.98 9.95 2.75
N GLY A 140 -0.58 8.79 3.25
CA GLY A 140 -0.77 8.39 4.64
C GLY A 140 -1.24 6.94 4.80
N HIS A 141 -1.52 6.56 6.04
CA HIS A 141 -1.94 5.19 6.38
C HIS A 141 -3.44 4.93 6.17
N GLY A 142 -4.28 6.00 6.13
CA GLY A 142 -5.73 5.89 5.89
C GLY A 142 -6.55 5.33 7.06
N VAL A 143 -6.04 5.35 8.28
CA VAL A 143 -6.65 4.69 9.46
C VAL A 143 -7.19 5.70 10.47
N GLY A 144 -7.15 6.99 10.21
CA GLY A 144 -7.59 7.93 11.22
C GLY A 144 -7.87 9.31 10.65
N MET A 145 -7.67 10.32 11.48
CA MET A 145 -7.93 11.71 11.15
C MET A 145 -6.97 12.22 10.07
N SER A 146 -7.51 12.85 9.03
CA SER A 146 -6.71 13.58 8.05
C SER A 146 -6.19 14.87 8.68
N GLN A 147 -4.86 15.01 8.80
CA GLN A 147 -4.24 16.23 9.32
C GLN A 147 -4.63 17.47 8.48
N ASN A 148 -4.62 17.34 7.16
CA ASN A 148 -5.01 18.44 6.27
C ASN A 148 -6.51 18.76 6.37
N GLY A 149 -7.36 17.73 6.48
CA GLY A 149 -8.80 17.92 6.67
C GLY A 149 -9.10 18.56 8.02
N ALA A 150 -8.49 18.09 9.10
CA ALA A 150 -8.65 18.68 10.43
C ALA A 150 -8.18 20.15 10.47
N ASN A 151 -7.04 20.45 9.83
CA ASN A 151 -6.54 21.83 9.71
C ASN A 151 -7.52 22.72 8.92
N GLN A 152 -8.10 22.21 7.84
CA GLN A 152 -9.09 22.96 7.06
C GLN A 152 -10.36 23.22 7.86
N MET A 153 -10.89 22.19 8.55
CA MET A 153 -12.05 22.35 9.44
C MET A 153 -11.76 23.38 10.54
N GLY A 154 -10.56 23.38 11.15
CA GLY A 154 -10.16 24.38 12.14
C GLY A 154 -10.16 25.80 11.55
N LYS A 155 -9.69 26.00 10.31
CA LYS A 155 -9.74 27.29 9.62
C LYS A 155 -11.18 27.74 9.31
N GLU A 156 -12.10 26.81 9.13
CA GLU A 156 -13.53 27.07 8.92
C GLU A 156 -14.30 27.27 10.24
N GLY A 157 -13.60 27.27 11.40
CA GLY A 157 -14.18 27.57 12.71
C GLY A 157 -14.75 26.36 13.44
N TYR A 158 -14.54 25.14 12.96
CA TYR A 158 -14.97 23.95 13.71
C TYR A 158 -14.14 23.77 14.98
N THR A 159 -14.81 23.45 16.08
CA THR A 159 -14.18 23.14 17.37
C THR A 159 -13.45 21.79 17.30
N TYR A 160 -12.46 21.59 18.17
CA TYR A 160 -11.74 20.31 18.26
C TYR A 160 -12.69 19.11 18.47
N SER A 161 -13.77 19.30 19.27
CA SER A 161 -14.76 18.26 19.53
C SER A 161 -15.54 17.88 18.28
N GLN A 162 -15.91 18.85 17.45
CA GLN A 162 -16.59 18.63 16.16
C GLN A 162 -15.64 17.91 15.19
N ILE A 163 -14.38 18.32 15.11
CA ILE A 163 -13.36 17.69 14.26
C ILE A 163 -13.16 16.23 14.69
N LEU A 164 -12.95 15.95 15.98
CA LEU A 164 -12.80 14.59 16.47
C LEU A 164 -14.02 13.71 16.15
N LYS A 165 -15.23 14.20 16.38
CA LYS A 165 -16.48 13.47 16.08
C LYS A 165 -16.73 13.27 14.59
N HIS A 166 -16.17 14.14 13.72
CA HIS A 166 -16.22 13.96 12.27
C HIS A 166 -15.42 12.72 11.84
N TYR A 167 -14.20 12.56 12.35
CA TYR A 167 -13.30 11.48 11.96
C TYR A 167 -13.51 10.18 12.73
N PHE A 168 -13.95 10.26 13.98
CA PHE A 168 -14.13 9.11 14.85
C PHE A 168 -15.62 9.00 15.24
N LYS A 169 -16.25 7.92 14.81
CA LYS A 169 -17.67 7.66 15.14
C LYS A 169 -17.80 7.04 16.54
N ASN A 170 -18.92 7.33 17.20
CA ASN A 170 -19.27 6.75 18.51
C ASN A 170 -18.25 7.04 19.63
N ILE A 171 -17.50 8.15 19.56
CA ILE A 171 -16.60 8.57 20.61
C ILE A 171 -17.28 9.56 21.58
N LYS A 172 -16.85 9.54 22.85
CA LYS A 172 -17.06 10.59 23.84
C LYS A 172 -15.78 11.43 23.96
N VAL A 173 -15.91 12.74 23.87
CA VAL A 173 -14.82 13.67 24.19
C VAL A 173 -15.02 14.08 25.63
N VAL A 174 -14.09 13.72 26.50
CA VAL A 174 -14.14 14.02 27.94
C VAL A 174 -12.98 14.94 28.33
N HIS A 175 -13.19 15.81 29.29
CA HIS A 175 -12.14 16.61 29.91
C HIS A 175 -11.50 15.75 31.00
N VAL A 176 -10.20 15.54 30.92
CA VAL A 176 -9.43 14.91 32.01
C VAL A 176 -8.70 16.05 32.72
N ALA A 177 -9.05 16.31 33.98
CA ALA A 177 -8.25 17.16 34.83
C ALA A 177 -6.92 16.45 35.14
N LEU A 178 -5.81 17.11 34.83
CA LEU A 178 -4.46 16.65 35.13
C LEU A 178 -4.13 16.99 36.57
#